data_a365bd00cecdc82d30c2f4bcd4e264e5
#
_entry.id   a365bd00cecdc82d30c2f4bcd4e264e5
#
_cell.length_a   1.000
_cell.length_b   1.000
_cell.length_c   1.000
_cell.angle_alpha   90.00
_cell.angle_beta   90.00
_cell.angle_gamma   90.00
#
_symmetry.space_group_name_H-M   'P 1'
#
loop_
_entity.id
_entity.type
_entity.pdbx_description
1 polymer ?
#
loop_
_entity_poly.entity_id
_entity_poly.type
_entity_poly.pdbx_seq_one_letter_code
_entity_poly.pdbx_strand_id
1 'polypeptide(L)' 'MMDDEDPSAEEVLQLTLEILNLIESKVSLISDDEMNEVLMSNESIQFFIEQDNTERALLEARNLKKYLMRLGT' A
#
# COMPACT_ATOMS: atom_id res chain seq x y z
N MET A 1 25.04 12.94 3.02
CA MET A 1 24.78 12.47 2.87
C MET A 1 23.88 11.91 2.77
N MET A 2 23.49 11.79 2.45
CA MET A 2 22.70 11.36 2.38
C MET A 2 22.37 10.42 2.68
N ASP A 3 22.66 10.01 2.77
CA ASP A 3 22.44 9.13 3.35
C ASP A 3 21.45 9.00 4.23
N ASP A 4 20.71 9.77 4.38
CA ASP A 4 19.57 9.86 5.08
C ASP A 4 18.44 9.09 4.57
N GLU A 5 18.62 8.25 3.60
CA GLU A 5 17.56 7.48 3.08
C GLU A 5 17.21 6.40 4.05
N ASP A 6 16.01 6.42 4.56
CA ASP A 6 15.46 5.38 5.41
C ASP A 6 15.06 4.21 4.53
N PRO A 7 15.68 3.02 4.68
CA PRO A 7 15.30 1.87 3.84
C PRO A 7 13.83 1.54 3.95
N SER A 8 13.22 1.81 5.12
CA SER A 8 11.79 1.55 5.27
C SER A 8 10.97 2.49 4.40
N ALA A 9 11.40 3.72 4.26
CA ALA A 9 10.68 4.68 3.42
C ALA A 9 10.73 4.26 1.97
N GLU A 10 11.89 3.79 1.50
CA GLU A 10 12.00 3.29 0.14
C GLU A 10 11.11 2.07 -0.08
N GLU A 11 11.08 1.19 0.92
CA GLU A 11 10.27 -0.01 0.80
C GLU A 11 8.79 0.34 0.75
N VAL A 12 8.35 1.32 1.55
CA VAL A 12 6.96 1.77 1.52
C VAL A 12 6.61 2.32 0.14
N LEU A 13 7.50 3.12 -0.42
CA LEU A 13 7.27 3.69 -1.74
C LEU A 13 7.16 2.59 -2.79
N GLN A 14 8.05 1.62 -2.73
CA GLN A 14 8.03 0.50 -3.66
C GLN A 14 6.74 -0.29 -3.54
N LEU A 15 6.32 -0.56 -2.30
CA LEU A 15 5.07 -1.28 -2.06
C LEU A 15 3.88 -0.48 -2.58
N THR A 16 3.89 0.83 -2.40
CA THR A 16 2.80 1.68 -2.90
C THR A 16 2.67 1.56 -4.41
N LEU A 17 3.80 1.57 -5.11
CA LEU A 17 3.76 1.41 -6.56
C LEU A 17 3.23 0.03 -6.96
N GLU A 18 3.66 -1.01 -6.25
CA GLU A 18 3.17 -2.36 -6.53
C GLU A 18 1.67 -2.47 -6.27
N ILE A 19 1.21 -1.83 -5.19
CA ILE A 19 -0.21 -1.83 -4.85
C ILE A 19 -1.01 -1.15 -5.96
N LEU A 20 -0.55 -0.01 -6.46
CA LEU A 20 -1.24 0.67 -7.53
C LEU A 20 -1.30 -0.18 -8.79
N ASN A 21 -0.20 -0.87 -9.11
CA ASN A 21 -0.19 -1.77 -10.26
C ASN A 21 -1.18 -2.91 -10.07
N LEU A 22 -1.24 -3.47 -8.86
CA LEU A 22 -2.18 -4.55 -8.59
C LEU A 22 -3.62 -4.08 -8.72
N ILE A 23 -3.91 -2.86 -8.22
CA ILE A 23 -5.26 -2.31 -8.33
C ILE A 23 -5.63 -2.18 -9.79
N GLU A 24 -4.75 -1.63 -10.61
CA GLU A 24 -5.03 -1.46 -12.04
C GLU A 24 -5.22 -2.80 -12.72
N SER A 25 -4.40 -3.78 -12.37
CA SER A 25 -4.47 -5.09 -13.00
C SER A 25 -5.75 -5.84 -12.64
N LYS A 26 -6.27 -5.59 -11.44
CA LYS A 26 -7.39 -6.37 -10.92
C LYS A 26 -8.67 -5.55 -10.77
N VAL A 27 -8.70 -4.35 -11.36
CA VAL A 27 -9.83 -3.46 -11.16
C VAL A 27 -11.16 -4.12 -11.54
N SER A 28 -11.15 -4.94 -12.59
CA SER A 28 -12.38 -5.59 -13.02
C SER A 28 -12.76 -6.77 -12.14
N LEU A 29 -11.85 -7.22 -11.28
CA LEU A 29 -12.10 -8.34 -10.38
C LEU A 29 -12.43 -7.86 -8.96
N ILE A 30 -12.27 -6.59 -8.69
CA ILE A 30 -12.48 -6.02 -7.36
C ILE A 30 -13.90 -5.49 -7.28
N SER A 31 -14.67 -5.95 -6.29
CA SER A 31 -16.01 -5.45 -6.08
C SER A 31 -15.96 -4.05 -5.49
N ASP A 32 -17.12 -3.36 -5.51
CA ASP A 32 -17.20 -2.01 -4.95
C ASP A 32 -16.83 -1.99 -3.48
N ASP A 33 -17.31 -2.98 -2.72
CA ASP A 33 -17.00 -3.05 -1.30
C ASP A 33 -15.51 -3.29 -1.07
N GLU A 34 -14.93 -4.16 -1.87
CA GLU A 34 -13.50 -4.45 -1.77
C GLU A 34 -12.68 -3.23 -2.16
N MET A 35 -13.13 -2.51 -3.18
CA MET A 35 -12.42 -1.31 -3.61
C MET A 35 -12.46 -0.25 -2.51
N ASN A 36 -13.59 -0.10 -1.80
CA ASN A 36 -13.66 0.81 -0.67
C ASN A 36 -12.65 0.44 0.40
N GLU A 37 -12.51 -0.84 0.71
CA GLU A 37 -11.54 -1.27 1.70
C GLU A 37 -10.12 -0.97 1.25
N VAL A 38 -9.84 -1.21 -0.03
CA VAL A 38 -8.52 -0.92 -0.59
C VAL A 38 -8.21 0.57 -0.47
N LEU A 39 -9.18 1.41 -0.83
CA LEU A 39 -8.97 2.85 -0.77
C LEU A 39 -8.76 3.33 0.66
N MET A 40 -9.54 2.79 1.60
CA MET A 40 -9.38 3.16 3.00
C MET A 40 -8.01 2.74 3.54
N SER A 41 -7.57 1.55 3.17
CA SER A 41 -6.24 1.08 3.58
C SER A 41 -5.16 1.98 2.99
N ASN A 42 -5.33 2.38 1.74
CA ASN A 42 -4.36 3.24 1.10
C ASN A 42 -4.30 4.61 1.80
N GLU A 43 -5.46 5.14 2.19
CA GLU A 43 -5.49 6.39 2.93
C GLU A 43 -4.77 6.27 4.26
N SER A 44 -4.94 5.13 4.94
CA SER A 44 -4.24 4.90 6.20
C SER A 44 -2.73 4.91 5.99
N ILE A 45 -2.28 4.27 4.92
CA ILE A 45 -0.85 4.26 4.60
C ILE A 45 -0.35 5.68 4.40
N GLN A 46 -1.08 6.50 3.65
CA GLN A 46 -0.68 7.87 3.42
C GLN A 46 -0.66 8.67 4.73
N PHE A 47 -1.63 8.43 5.57
CA PHE A 47 -1.69 9.10 6.87
C PHE A 47 -0.43 8.78 7.69
N PHE A 48 -0.04 7.52 7.76
CA PHE A 48 1.14 7.15 8.52
C PHE A 48 2.42 7.72 7.92
N ILE A 49 2.48 7.81 6.59
CA ILE A 49 3.62 8.44 5.94
C ILE A 49 3.72 9.90 6.35
N GLU A 50 2.59 10.60 6.38
CA GLU A 50 2.57 12.00 6.76
C GLU A 50 2.96 12.19 8.22
N GLN A 51 2.66 11.20 9.06
CA GLN A 51 3.02 11.26 10.47
C GLN A 51 4.45 10.78 10.73
N ASP A 52 5.21 10.51 9.67
CA ASP A 52 6.57 9.99 9.79
C ASP A 52 6.60 8.64 10.47
N ASN A 53 5.49 7.91 10.46
CA ASN A 53 5.41 6.59 11.06
C ASN A 53 5.62 5.54 9.99
N THR A 54 6.87 5.43 9.54
CA THR A 54 7.22 4.57 8.42
C THR A 54 6.99 3.10 8.72
N GLU A 55 7.26 2.70 9.94
CA GLU A 55 7.07 1.29 10.32
C GLU A 55 5.61 0.88 10.17
N ARG A 56 4.70 1.72 10.64
CA ARG A 56 3.28 1.41 10.53
C ARG A 56 2.83 1.45 9.09
N ALA A 57 3.31 2.43 8.33
CA ALA A 57 2.99 2.51 6.91
C ALA A 57 3.45 1.26 6.19
N LEU A 58 4.64 0.77 6.52
CA LEU A 58 5.17 -0.43 5.90
C LEU A 58 4.31 -1.64 6.20
N LEU A 59 3.89 -1.78 7.45
CA LEU A 59 3.05 -2.90 7.86
C LEU A 59 1.72 -2.87 7.12
N GLU A 60 1.09 -1.71 7.07
CA GLU A 60 -0.19 -1.58 6.39
C GLU A 60 -0.05 -1.84 4.90
N ALA A 61 1.04 -1.36 4.30
CA ALA A 61 1.27 -1.56 2.88
C ALA A 61 1.46 -3.05 2.57
N ARG A 62 2.19 -3.76 3.40
CA ARG A 62 2.38 -5.19 3.20
C ARG A 62 1.06 -5.94 3.31
N ASN A 63 0.25 -5.56 4.28
CA ASN A 63 -1.06 -6.20 4.46
C ASN A 63 -1.96 -5.95 3.27
N LEU A 64 -1.97 -4.71 2.78
CA LEU A 64 -2.80 -4.37 1.62
C LEU A 64 -2.34 -5.13 0.39
N LYS A 65 -1.03 -5.24 0.19
CA LYS A 65 -0.53 -5.99 -0.95
C LYS A 65 -0.98 -7.45 -0.89
N LYS A 66 -0.88 -8.07 0.28
CA LYS A 66 -1.32 -9.44 0.44
C LYS A 66 -2.81 -9.59 0.13
N TYR A 67 -3.60 -8.64 0.62
CA TYR A 67 -5.03 -8.66 0.37
C TYR A 67 -5.31 -8.60 -1.14
N LEU A 68 -4.64 -7.69 -1.83
CA LEU A 68 -4.84 -7.55 -3.28
C LEU A 68 -4.40 -8.80 -4.04
N MET A 69 -3.31 -9.42 -3.58
CA MET A 69 -2.84 -10.62 -4.27
C MET A 69 -3.80 -11.78 -4.13
N ARG A 70 -4.64 -11.77 -3.11
CA ARG A 70 -5.65 -12.81 -2.93
C ARG A 70 -6.91 -12.56 -3.73
N LEU A 71 -7.18 -11.31 -4.07
CA LEU A 71 -8.39 -10.98 -4.81
C LEU A 71 -8.31 -11.54 -6.22
N GLY A 72 -9.38 -12.11 -6.69
CA GLY A 72 -9.47 -12.57 -8.05
C GLY A 72 -8.78 -13.90 -8.33
N THR A 73 -8.35 -14.60 -7.28
CA THR A 73 -7.71 -15.91 -7.50
C THR A 73 -8.70 -17.04 -7.30
#